data_0f1be25e9b7aa7eb13aa7664be3d4820
#
_entry.id   0f1be25e9b7aa7eb13aa7664be3d4820
#
_cell.length_a   1.000
_cell.length_b   1.000
_cell.length_c   1.000
_cell.angle_alpha   90.00
_cell.angle_beta   90.00
_cell.angle_gamma   90.00
#
_symmetry.space_group_name_H-M   'P 1'
#
loop_
_entity.id
_entity.type
_entity.pdbx_description
1 polymer ?
#
loop_
_entity_poly.entity_id
_entity_poly.type
_entity_poly.pdbx_seq_one_letter_code
_entity_poly.pdbx_strand_id
1 'polypeptide(L)'
;MGKAKIFKKEWLIVGVIILTMKSIASPASTVRGVITDSLTSKTLVGANVFLVGTALGSATDIEGNYRIESVPAGNYILRVTYIGYKNKEYNVVVPEDGTVIQDVKLSPDVIRGQEVIVRGQAIGQAAAINQQITSATIINVVSEEKIQELPDANAAEAIGRLPGVSVLRSGGEANKVILRGLEDKFTNITIDGIKIPPTDETSRGVDLSTLSQSTLAGIELYKAITPDKDGDALAGTINLVTKKAPIARKVKVDFKGIYNDLMKSADQYDLSVQYGERFINNILGVQMTGNMEKRIRSNERITLDYNQNPTQSDAGYFIDDFILEFTDEIRKRDGFSLLLDINTPDEGSIRFNNVFGRTKRDYFWYSRDYPSNGGGDQSGNPEYDYRDREQEIKTFSSSIHGDNKLFNFGINWGLSFSESESRHTFDYEAYFVEPNGMNPSPKVQSNPKQLIDYAVNDFSAANLYWVYYRPQHNYDKERTLYLNIDRQYSFAQTFSGQFKFGGKYKIKDRSNVRSEYFTPYYLGKWQKYEKLPDGTIREKDFTGKYFEEWYNK
;
A
#
# COMPACT_ATOMS: atom_id res chain seq x y z
N MET A 1 1.38 41.82 -32.05
CA MET A 1 0.09 41.47 -32.69
C MET A 1 0.17 40.15 -33.46
N GLY A 2 0.51 39.05 -32.83
CA GLY A 2 0.74 37.74 -33.49
C GLY A 2 0.20 36.51 -32.78
N LYS A 3 -0.27 36.61 -31.52
CA LYS A 3 -0.70 35.45 -30.70
C LYS A 3 -2.21 35.14 -30.74
N ALA A 4 -3.04 35.97 -31.30
CA ALA A 4 -4.52 35.79 -31.31
C ALA A 4 -5.06 34.95 -32.49
N LYS A 5 -4.26 34.67 -33.53
CA LYS A 5 -4.72 33.93 -34.71
C LYS A 5 -4.54 32.41 -34.65
N ILE A 6 -3.67 31.88 -33.75
CA ILE A 6 -3.43 30.45 -33.62
C ILE A 6 -4.56 29.78 -32.85
N PHE A 7 -5.09 30.43 -31.81
CA PHE A 7 -6.18 29.87 -30.98
C PHE A 7 -7.51 29.66 -31.72
N LYS A 8 -7.83 30.46 -32.76
CA LYS A 8 -9.09 30.29 -33.52
C LYS A 8 -9.11 29.08 -34.44
N LYS A 9 -7.94 28.57 -34.87
CA LYS A 9 -7.87 27.44 -35.80
C LYS A 9 -8.01 26.09 -35.08
N GLU A 10 -7.54 26.01 -33.85
CA GLU A 10 -7.64 24.78 -33.04
C GLU A 10 -9.08 24.55 -32.55
N TRP A 11 -9.84 25.59 -32.21
CA TRP A 11 -11.25 25.46 -31.84
C TRP A 11 -12.14 25.04 -33.00
N LEU A 12 -11.75 25.36 -34.24
CA LEU A 12 -12.48 24.95 -35.44
C LEU A 12 -12.27 23.46 -35.72
N ILE A 13 -11.07 22.92 -35.46
CA ILE A 13 -10.78 21.51 -35.60
C ILE A 13 -11.51 20.68 -34.52
N VAL A 14 -11.52 21.17 -33.28
CA VAL A 14 -12.28 20.52 -32.18
C VAL A 14 -13.79 20.57 -32.46
N GLY A 15 -14.31 21.71 -32.98
CA GLY A 15 -15.69 21.83 -33.37
C GLY A 15 -16.08 20.90 -34.52
N VAL A 16 -15.22 20.72 -35.51
CA VAL A 16 -15.44 19.78 -36.63
C VAL A 16 -15.41 18.33 -36.19
N ILE A 17 -14.48 17.97 -35.26
CA ILE A 17 -14.43 16.61 -34.68
C ILE A 17 -15.70 16.33 -33.87
N ILE A 18 -16.21 17.30 -33.10
CA ILE A 18 -17.46 17.13 -32.34
C ILE A 18 -18.67 17.07 -33.26
N LEU A 19 -18.69 17.80 -34.36
CA LEU A 19 -19.80 17.75 -35.37
C LEU A 19 -19.79 16.44 -36.17
N THR A 20 -18.62 15.89 -36.50
CA THR A 20 -18.53 14.62 -37.21
C THR A 20 -18.85 13.42 -36.33
N MET A 21 -18.70 13.52 -35.01
CA MET A 21 -19.13 12.48 -34.08
C MET A 21 -20.67 12.37 -33.95
N LYS A 22 -21.43 13.39 -34.27
CA LYS A 22 -22.90 13.32 -34.28
C LYS A 22 -23.47 12.46 -35.41
N SER A 23 -22.70 12.21 -36.45
CA SER A 23 -23.18 11.50 -37.66
C SER A 23 -23.00 9.98 -37.63
N ILE A 24 -22.45 9.40 -36.56
CA ILE A 24 -22.17 7.95 -36.50
C ILE A 24 -23.02 7.26 -35.40
N ALA A 25 -24.06 7.90 -34.91
CA ALA A 25 -24.98 7.24 -33.99
C ALA A 25 -25.94 6.33 -34.78
N SER A 26 -25.56 5.10 -35.05
CA SER A 26 -26.54 4.06 -35.33
C SER A 26 -27.47 3.94 -34.13
N PRO A 27 -28.79 3.86 -34.32
CA PRO A 27 -29.70 3.54 -33.23
C PRO A 27 -29.21 2.24 -32.58
N ALA A 28 -28.99 2.25 -31.30
CA ALA A 28 -28.41 1.16 -30.56
C ALA A 28 -29.17 0.96 -29.27
N SER A 29 -29.61 -0.25 -29.05
CA SER A 29 -30.38 -0.63 -27.88
C SER A 29 -29.50 -1.03 -26.72
N THR A 30 -30.11 -1.13 -25.54
CA THR A 30 -29.49 -1.60 -24.33
C THR A 30 -30.10 -2.92 -23.88
N VAL A 31 -29.28 -3.89 -23.48
CA VAL A 31 -29.73 -5.12 -22.81
C VAL A 31 -29.30 -5.04 -21.35
N ARG A 32 -30.25 -5.18 -20.41
CA ARG A 32 -29.99 -5.11 -18.99
C ARG A 32 -30.80 -6.12 -18.18
N GLY A 33 -30.45 -6.33 -16.92
CA GLY A 33 -31.19 -7.20 -16.00
C GLY A 33 -30.39 -7.47 -14.73
N VAL A 34 -30.92 -8.35 -13.90
CA VAL A 34 -30.34 -8.76 -12.61
C VAL A 34 -29.99 -10.25 -12.65
N ILE A 35 -28.80 -10.59 -12.15
CA ILE A 35 -28.36 -11.97 -11.99
C ILE A 35 -28.46 -12.37 -10.53
N THR A 36 -29.20 -13.45 -10.25
CA THR A 36 -29.40 -13.95 -8.89
C THR A 36 -29.11 -15.45 -8.79
N ASP A 37 -28.80 -15.90 -7.59
CA ASP A 37 -28.73 -17.32 -7.24
C ASP A 37 -30.16 -17.90 -7.17
N SER A 38 -30.41 -19.00 -7.85
CA SER A 38 -31.75 -19.63 -7.93
C SER A 38 -32.23 -20.22 -6.60
N LEU A 39 -31.33 -20.53 -5.66
CA LEU A 39 -31.68 -21.15 -4.38
C LEU A 39 -31.83 -20.11 -3.26
N THR A 40 -30.95 -19.11 -3.24
CA THR A 40 -30.88 -18.14 -2.16
C THR A 40 -31.49 -16.78 -2.49
N SER A 41 -31.79 -16.55 -3.79
CA SER A 41 -32.23 -15.26 -4.35
C SER A 41 -31.26 -14.11 -4.09
N LYS A 42 -30.02 -14.39 -3.68
CA LYS A 42 -28.97 -13.39 -3.54
C LYS A 42 -28.42 -12.97 -4.90
N THR A 43 -28.06 -11.73 -5.02
CA THR A 43 -27.44 -11.18 -6.22
C THR A 43 -26.03 -11.76 -6.43
N LEU A 44 -25.66 -12.02 -7.68
CA LEU A 44 -24.35 -12.56 -8.06
C LEU A 44 -23.50 -11.44 -8.63
N VAL A 45 -22.53 -11.00 -7.85
CA VAL A 45 -21.60 -9.90 -8.16
C VAL A 45 -20.47 -10.40 -9.07
N GLY A 46 -20.17 -9.69 -10.16
CA GLY A 46 -19.12 -10.07 -11.10
C GLY A 46 -19.50 -11.25 -12.01
N ALA A 47 -20.78 -11.59 -12.15
CA ALA A 47 -21.22 -12.54 -13.15
C ALA A 47 -20.97 -11.98 -14.55
N ASN A 48 -20.41 -12.80 -15.43
CA ASN A 48 -20.09 -12.39 -16.79
C ASN A 48 -21.31 -12.63 -17.71
N VAL A 49 -21.77 -11.56 -18.34
CA VAL A 49 -22.95 -11.57 -19.24
C VAL A 49 -22.50 -11.06 -20.60
N PHE A 50 -22.67 -11.84 -21.66
CA PHE A 50 -22.23 -11.45 -22.99
C PHE A 50 -23.12 -12.03 -24.10
N LEU A 51 -23.09 -11.35 -25.24
CA LEU A 51 -23.79 -11.78 -26.45
C LEU A 51 -22.87 -12.68 -27.27
N VAL A 52 -23.24 -13.93 -27.42
CA VAL A 52 -22.43 -14.95 -28.10
C VAL A 52 -22.13 -14.56 -29.55
N GLY A 53 -20.86 -14.69 -29.95
CA GLY A 53 -20.39 -14.31 -31.28
C GLY A 53 -20.09 -12.81 -31.45
N THR A 54 -20.16 -12.02 -30.37
CA THR A 54 -19.84 -10.60 -30.39
C THR A 54 -18.79 -10.29 -29.30
N ALA A 55 -18.23 -9.08 -29.30
CA ALA A 55 -17.42 -8.57 -28.23
C ALA A 55 -18.24 -7.77 -27.19
N LEU A 56 -19.58 -7.84 -27.26
CA LEU A 56 -20.48 -7.11 -26.39
C LEU A 56 -20.78 -7.90 -25.12
N GLY A 57 -20.50 -7.33 -23.96
CA GLY A 57 -20.74 -7.96 -22.67
C GLY A 57 -20.58 -6.98 -21.51
N SER A 58 -20.95 -7.42 -20.33
CA SER A 58 -20.85 -6.68 -19.07
C SER A 58 -20.66 -7.67 -17.92
N ALA A 59 -20.02 -7.24 -16.84
CA ALA A 59 -20.05 -7.94 -15.57
C ALA A 59 -21.13 -7.34 -14.68
N THR A 60 -21.74 -8.13 -13.79
CA THR A 60 -22.71 -7.62 -12.82
C THR A 60 -22.03 -6.78 -11.73
N ASP A 61 -22.71 -5.71 -11.32
CA ASP A 61 -22.32 -4.86 -10.19
C ASP A 61 -22.62 -5.52 -8.82
N ILE A 62 -22.43 -4.76 -7.72
CA ILE A 62 -22.66 -5.26 -6.36
C ILE A 62 -24.12 -5.57 -6.05
N GLU A 63 -25.05 -4.99 -6.76
CA GLU A 63 -26.48 -5.26 -6.71
C GLU A 63 -26.90 -6.41 -7.65
N GLY A 64 -25.93 -6.97 -8.40
CA GLY A 64 -26.16 -8.02 -9.38
C GLY A 64 -26.73 -7.53 -10.71
N ASN A 65 -26.79 -6.21 -10.95
CA ASN A 65 -27.26 -5.66 -12.21
C ASN A 65 -26.18 -5.76 -13.27
N TYR A 66 -26.58 -6.05 -14.51
CA TYR A 66 -25.73 -5.95 -15.69
C TYR A 66 -26.38 -5.03 -16.73
N ARG A 67 -25.53 -4.42 -17.57
CA ARG A 67 -25.96 -3.56 -18.66
C ARG A 67 -24.99 -3.67 -19.84
N ILE A 68 -25.51 -4.04 -20.98
CA ILE A 68 -24.78 -4.09 -22.26
C ILE A 68 -25.35 -2.98 -23.14
N GLU A 69 -24.55 -1.98 -23.43
CA GLU A 69 -24.93 -0.80 -24.20
C GLU A 69 -24.53 -0.95 -25.69
N SER A 70 -25.11 -0.10 -26.52
CA SER A 70 -24.77 0.00 -27.94
C SER A 70 -24.94 -1.33 -28.70
N VAL A 71 -25.97 -2.11 -28.36
CA VAL A 71 -26.26 -3.36 -29.00
C VAL A 71 -27.03 -3.06 -30.30
N PRO A 72 -26.50 -3.45 -31.48
CA PRO A 72 -27.23 -3.33 -32.74
C PRO A 72 -28.51 -4.15 -32.73
N ALA A 73 -29.53 -3.75 -33.52
CA ALA A 73 -30.72 -4.55 -33.66
C ALA A 73 -30.42 -5.94 -34.25
N GLY A 74 -31.03 -6.97 -33.68
CA GLY A 74 -30.78 -8.33 -34.12
C GLY A 74 -31.21 -9.39 -33.12
N ASN A 75 -31.01 -10.65 -33.51
CA ASN A 75 -31.26 -11.80 -32.65
C ASN A 75 -29.92 -12.26 -32.06
N TYR A 76 -29.88 -12.38 -30.75
CA TYR A 76 -28.65 -12.75 -30.01
C TYR A 76 -28.93 -13.90 -29.05
N ILE A 77 -27.87 -14.62 -28.70
CA ILE A 77 -27.85 -15.53 -27.57
C ILE A 77 -27.13 -14.80 -26.44
N LEU A 78 -27.86 -14.43 -25.38
CA LEU A 78 -27.29 -13.89 -24.14
C LEU A 78 -26.79 -15.07 -23.30
N ARG A 79 -25.49 -15.15 -23.08
CA ARG A 79 -24.87 -16.16 -22.21
C ARG A 79 -24.45 -15.53 -20.90
N VAL A 80 -24.83 -16.20 -19.82
CA VAL A 80 -24.41 -15.79 -18.45
C VAL A 80 -23.56 -16.90 -17.86
N THR A 81 -22.37 -16.54 -17.40
CA THR A 81 -21.42 -17.44 -16.76
C THR A 81 -20.99 -16.91 -15.42
N TYR A 82 -20.86 -17.79 -14.45
CA TYR A 82 -20.36 -17.47 -13.12
C TYR A 82 -19.67 -18.70 -12.51
N ILE A 83 -18.52 -18.51 -11.86
CA ILE A 83 -17.74 -19.62 -11.30
C ILE A 83 -18.56 -20.34 -10.23
N GLY A 84 -18.64 -21.68 -10.33
CA GLY A 84 -19.44 -22.51 -9.43
C GLY A 84 -20.93 -22.56 -9.77
N TYR A 85 -21.35 -22.05 -10.94
CA TYR A 85 -22.72 -22.08 -11.43
C TYR A 85 -22.79 -22.65 -12.84
N LYS A 86 -23.94 -23.25 -13.16
CA LYS A 86 -24.23 -23.73 -14.54
C LYS A 86 -24.44 -22.53 -15.45
N ASN A 87 -23.76 -22.53 -16.58
CA ASN A 87 -23.96 -21.50 -17.60
C ASN A 87 -25.41 -21.53 -18.08
N LYS A 88 -26.00 -20.37 -18.35
CA LYS A 88 -27.31 -20.23 -18.94
C LYS A 88 -27.27 -19.37 -20.20
N GLU A 89 -28.13 -19.72 -21.13
CA GLU A 89 -28.30 -19.02 -22.41
C GLU A 89 -29.77 -18.66 -22.61
N TYR A 90 -29.99 -17.47 -23.17
CA TYR A 90 -31.32 -16.95 -23.51
C TYR A 90 -31.29 -16.32 -24.88
N ASN A 91 -32.31 -16.62 -25.69
CA ASN A 91 -32.51 -15.92 -26.95
C ASN A 91 -33.10 -14.54 -26.67
N VAL A 92 -32.45 -13.50 -27.14
CA VAL A 92 -32.82 -12.11 -26.93
C VAL A 92 -32.96 -11.41 -28.26
N VAL A 93 -34.14 -10.84 -28.53
CA VAL A 93 -34.41 -10.04 -29.71
C VAL A 93 -34.21 -8.57 -29.34
N VAL A 94 -33.24 -7.92 -29.96
CA VAL A 94 -32.89 -6.52 -29.68
C VAL A 94 -33.51 -5.66 -30.79
N PRO A 95 -34.40 -4.71 -30.47
CA PRO A 95 -35.01 -3.78 -31.43
C PRO A 95 -33.98 -2.72 -31.91
N GLU A 96 -34.36 -1.91 -32.89
CA GLU A 96 -33.50 -0.82 -33.41
C GLU A 96 -33.26 0.27 -32.35
N ASP A 97 -34.22 0.50 -31.47
CA ASP A 97 -34.13 1.46 -30.36
C ASP A 97 -34.90 0.93 -29.15
N GLY A 98 -34.34 1.11 -27.96
CA GLY A 98 -35.00 0.74 -26.71
C GLY A 98 -34.15 -0.07 -25.75
N THR A 99 -34.80 -0.62 -24.72
CA THR A 99 -34.17 -1.43 -23.69
C THR A 99 -34.83 -2.80 -23.60
N VAL A 100 -34.01 -3.84 -23.66
CA VAL A 100 -34.42 -5.21 -23.39
C VAL A 100 -34.05 -5.56 -21.97
N ILE A 101 -34.99 -6.04 -21.17
CA ILE A 101 -34.77 -6.48 -19.80
C ILE A 101 -34.77 -8.01 -19.77
N GLN A 102 -33.68 -8.61 -19.30
CA GLN A 102 -33.53 -10.04 -19.12
C GLN A 102 -32.92 -10.39 -17.77
N ASP A 103 -33.77 -10.72 -16.79
CA ASP A 103 -33.30 -11.22 -15.50
C ASP A 103 -32.94 -12.71 -15.61
N VAL A 104 -31.88 -13.11 -14.90
CA VAL A 104 -31.38 -14.48 -14.96
C VAL A 104 -31.16 -15.04 -13.55
N LYS A 105 -31.67 -16.24 -13.32
CA LYS A 105 -31.38 -17.03 -12.13
C LYS A 105 -30.40 -18.15 -12.49
N LEU A 106 -29.19 -18.09 -11.95
CA LEU A 106 -28.19 -19.13 -12.11
C LEU A 106 -28.34 -20.20 -11.03
N SER A 107 -28.20 -21.45 -11.43
CA SER A 107 -28.20 -22.58 -10.50
C SER A 107 -26.77 -23.01 -10.20
N PRO A 108 -26.43 -23.24 -8.91
CA PRO A 108 -25.12 -23.74 -8.56
C PRO A 108 -24.79 -25.05 -9.28
N ASP A 109 -23.56 -25.15 -9.77
CA ASP A 109 -23.04 -26.39 -10.34
C ASP A 109 -22.46 -27.23 -9.21
N VAL A 110 -23.22 -28.24 -8.78
CA VAL A 110 -22.83 -29.12 -7.68
C VAL A 110 -21.79 -30.11 -8.20
N ILE A 111 -20.52 -29.77 -8.10
CA ILE A 111 -19.44 -30.74 -8.13
C ILE A 111 -19.58 -31.60 -6.88
N ARG A 112 -20.01 -32.84 -7.01
CA ARG A 112 -20.06 -33.82 -5.93
C ARG A 112 -18.63 -34.19 -5.53
N GLY A 113 -18.12 -33.54 -4.50
CA GLY A 113 -16.81 -33.82 -3.90
C GLY A 113 -16.62 -33.00 -2.65
N GLN A 114 -16.98 -33.59 -1.52
CA GLN A 114 -16.65 -33.22 -0.13
C GLN A 114 -16.67 -31.72 0.27
N GLU A 115 -17.73 -31.40 1.01
CA GLU A 115 -17.75 -30.73 2.31
C GLU A 115 -17.51 -29.22 2.42
N VAL A 116 -18.62 -28.57 2.83
CA VAL A 116 -18.69 -27.34 3.67
C VAL A 116 -17.59 -26.31 3.43
N ILE A 117 -17.65 -25.64 2.32
CA ILE A 117 -17.01 -24.34 2.17
C ILE A 117 -18.04 -23.28 2.55
N VAL A 118 -17.67 -22.42 3.47
CA VAL A 118 -18.45 -21.24 3.87
C VAL A 118 -18.85 -20.47 2.61
N ARG A 119 -20.10 -20.54 2.22
CA ARG A 119 -20.62 -20.04 0.92
C ARG A 119 -20.30 -18.56 0.63
N GLY A 120 -20.09 -17.75 1.67
CA GLY A 120 -19.73 -16.34 1.54
C GLY A 120 -18.32 -16.13 0.95
N GLN A 121 -17.32 -16.88 1.42
CA GLN A 121 -15.92 -16.77 0.97
C GLN A 121 -15.77 -17.17 -0.51
N ALA A 122 -16.48 -18.23 -0.93
CA ALA A 122 -16.45 -18.66 -2.33
C ALA A 122 -17.00 -17.60 -3.29
N ILE A 123 -18.01 -16.83 -2.87
CA ILE A 123 -18.63 -15.78 -3.70
C ILE A 123 -17.64 -14.60 -3.89
N GLY A 124 -16.96 -14.14 -2.83
CA GLY A 124 -15.99 -13.04 -2.94
C GLY A 124 -14.79 -13.39 -3.82
N GLN A 125 -14.24 -14.60 -3.66
CA GLN A 125 -13.15 -15.09 -4.51
C GLN A 125 -13.59 -15.25 -5.98
N ALA A 126 -14.80 -15.75 -6.23
CA ALA A 126 -15.33 -15.88 -7.58
C ALA A 126 -15.51 -14.50 -8.25
N ALA A 127 -15.98 -13.50 -7.52
CA ALA A 127 -16.08 -12.13 -8.01
C ALA A 127 -14.71 -11.56 -8.39
N ALA A 128 -13.68 -11.77 -7.55
CA ALA A 128 -12.32 -11.34 -7.83
C ALA A 128 -11.73 -12.02 -9.08
N ILE A 129 -11.95 -13.31 -9.26
CA ILE A 129 -11.50 -14.05 -10.45
C ILE A 129 -12.24 -13.56 -11.70
N ASN A 130 -13.55 -13.35 -11.62
CA ASN A 130 -14.31 -12.82 -12.75
C ASN A 130 -13.84 -11.40 -13.14
N GLN A 131 -13.55 -10.55 -12.16
CA GLN A 131 -12.98 -9.22 -12.43
C GLN A 131 -11.63 -9.32 -13.16
N GLN A 132 -10.78 -10.29 -12.81
CA GLN A 132 -9.52 -10.53 -13.53
C GLN A 132 -9.76 -10.99 -14.98
N ILE A 133 -10.74 -11.88 -15.21
CA ILE A 133 -11.05 -12.42 -16.55
C ILE A 133 -11.64 -11.34 -17.44
N THR A 134 -12.51 -10.49 -16.91
CA THR A 134 -13.23 -9.45 -17.69
C THR A 134 -12.43 -8.16 -17.85
N SER A 135 -11.31 -8.01 -17.14
CA SER A 135 -10.48 -6.82 -17.24
C SER A 135 -9.83 -6.68 -18.61
N ALA A 136 -9.87 -5.48 -19.18
CA ALA A 136 -9.16 -5.15 -20.42
C ALA A 136 -7.62 -5.13 -20.27
N THR A 137 -7.10 -5.24 -19.03
CA THR A 137 -5.67 -5.21 -18.71
C THR A 137 -5.27 -6.37 -17.81
N ILE A 138 -3.96 -6.62 -17.71
CA ILE A 138 -3.46 -7.66 -16.79
C ILE A 138 -3.55 -7.15 -15.35
N ILE A 139 -4.54 -7.65 -14.62
CA ILE A 139 -4.73 -7.36 -13.20
C ILE A 139 -4.70 -8.64 -12.35
N ASN A 140 -4.30 -8.48 -11.10
CA ASN A 140 -4.57 -9.47 -10.04
C ASN A 140 -5.46 -8.82 -8.98
N VAL A 141 -6.49 -9.52 -8.56
CA VAL A 141 -7.46 -9.04 -7.57
C VAL A 141 -7.45 -9.98 -6.37
N VAL A 142 -7.38 -9.40 -5.17
CA VAL A 142 -7.56 -10.12 -3.90
C VAL A 142 -8.83 -9.62 -3.26
N SER A 143 -9.74 -10.53 -2.91
CA SER A 143 -11.00 -10.19 -2.26
C SER A 143 -10.81 -9.92 -0.75
N GLU A 144 -11.82 -9.27 -0.13
CA GLU A 144 -11.87 -9.05 1.33
C GLU A 144 -11.72 -10.36 2.11
N GLU A 145 -12.43 -11.41 1.68
CA GLU A 145 -12.41 -12.70 2.35
C GLU A 145 -11.01 -13.29 2.36
N LYS A 146 -10.30 -13.18 1.22
CA LYS A 146 -8.92 -13.68 1.11
C LYS A 146 -7.94 -12.90 1.98
N ILE A 147 -8.14 -11.60 2.11
CA ILE A 147 -7.35 -10.76 3.03
C ILE A 147 -7.60 -11.19 4.49
N GLN A 148 -8.85 -11.50 4.85
CA GLN A 148 -9.24 -11.85 6.22
C GLN A 148 -8.92 -13.30 6.63
N GLU A 149 -8.76 -14.22 5.68
CA GLU A 149 -8.34 -15.61 5.97
C GLU A 149 -6.98 -15.70 6.66
N LEU A 150 -6.14 -14.72 6.46
CA LEU A 150 -4.75 -14.74 6.89
C LEU A 150 -4.54 -13.80 8.08
N PRO A 151 -3.70 -14.17 9.05
CA PRO A 151 -3.41 -13.34 10.22
C PRO A 151 -2.46 -12.20 9.89
N ASP A 152 -2.60 -11.61 8.70
CA ASP A 152 -1.76 -10.53 8.24
C ASP A 152 -1.98 -9.27 9.09
N ALA A 153 -0.92 -8.53 9.37
CA ALA A 153 -1.00 -7.36 10.24
C ALA A 153 -1.49 -6.10 9.50
N ASN A 154 -1.18 -6.00 8.20
CA ASN A 154 -1.44 -4.79 7.41
C ASN A 154 -1.58 -5.08 5.91
N ALA A 155 -1.84 -4.01 5.13
CA ALA A 155 -2.01 -4.10 3.69
C ALA A 155 -0.78 -4.65 2.95
N ALA A 156 0.45 -4.34 3.41
CA ALA A 156 1.69 -4.80 2.74
C ALA A 156 1.85 -6.33 2.78
N GLU A 157 1.49 -6.97 3.90
CA GLU A 157 1.51 -8.43 4.03
C GLU A 157 0.55 -9.09 3.05
N ALA A 158 -0.67 -8.58 2.93
CA ALA A 158 -1.67 -9.10 2.00
C ALA A 158 -1.22 -8.94 0.54
N ILE A 159 -0.64 -7.79 0.18
CA ILE A 159 -0.10 -7.50 -1.16
C ILE A 159 1.09 -8.40 -1.47
N GLY A 160 1.96 -8.67 -0.50
CA GLY A 160 3.14 -9.52 -0.66
C GLY A 160 2.86 -10.95 -1.11
N ARG A 161 1.60 -11.40 -1.00
CA ARG A 161 1.17 -12.73 -1.48
C ARG A 161 0.79 -12.75 -2.96
N LEU A 162 0.75 -11.60 -3.60
CA LEU A 162 0.45 -11.51 -5.03
C LEU A 162 1.66 -11.93 -5.87
N PRO A 163 1.43 -12.61 -7.01
CA PRO A 163 2.52 -13.03 -7.89
C PRO A 163 3.34 -11.84 -8.42
N GLY A 164 4.67 -11.91 -8.25
CA GLY A 164 5.60 -10.88 -8.68
C GLY A 164 5.74 -9.70 -7.72
N VAL A 165 5.27 -9.86 -6.48
CA VAL A 165 5.46 -8.90 -5.38
C VAL A 165 6.42 -9.47 -4.35
N SER A 166 7.34 -8.64 -3.89
CA SER A 166 8.17 -8.85 -2.72
C SER A 166 7.91 -7.74 -1.71
N VAL A 167 8.23 -7.96 -0.45
CA VAL A 167 8.03 -6.98 0.62
C VAL A 167 9.33 -6.62 1.31
N LEU A 168 9.48 -5.36 1.65
CA LEU A 168 10.47 -4.91 2.62
C LEU A 168 9.87 -4.97 4.02
N ARG A 169 10.71 -5.33 4.99
CA ARG A 169 10.28 -5.50 6.39
C ARG A 169 11.05 -4.55 7.31
N SER A 170 10.34 -4.08 8.32
CA SER A 170 10.91 -3.29 9.42
C SER A 170 10.32 -3.79 10.74
N GLY A 171 11.17 -4.20 11.67
CA GLY A 171 10.73 -4.84 12.93
C GLY A 171 9.89 -6.11 12.68
N GLY A 172 10.29 -6.94 11.69
CA GLY A 172 9.60 -8.17 11.31
C GLY A 172 8.27 -7.99 10.57
N GLU A 173 7.79 -6.76 10.38
CA GLU A 173 6.54 -6.42 9.70
C GLU A 173 6.78 -5.88 8.29
N ALA A 174 6.01 -6.36 7.30
CA ALA A 174 6.05 -5.78 5.97
C ALA A 174 5.53 -4.35 6.00
N ASN A 175 6.29 -3.43 5.42
CA ASN A 175 5.92 -2.01 5.35
C ASN A 175 5.90 -1.44 3.94
N LYS A 176 6.73 -1.95 3.04
CA LYS A 176 6.80 -1.51 1.65
C LYS A 176 6.73 -2.70 0.70
N VAL A 177 6.34 -2.44 -0.53
CA VAL A 177 6.23 -3.45 -1.58
C VAL A 177 7.16 -3.15 -2.74
N ILE A 178 7.80 -4.20 -3.23
CA ILE A 178 8.64 -4.21 -4.42
C ILE A 178 7.91 -5.01 -5.48
N LEU A 179 7.61 -4.39 -6.61
CA LEU A 179 6.91 -5.02 -7.70
C LEU A 179 7.86 -5.30 -8.85
N ARG A 180 7.91 -6.56 -9.32
CA ARG A 180 8.75 -7.01 -10.45
C ARG A 180 10.23 -6.74 -10.26
N GLY A 181 10.73 -6.73 -9.04
CA GLY A 181 12.13 -6.46 -8.71
C GLY A 181 12.55 -5.00 -8.84
N LEU A 182 11.61 -4.07 -9.11
CA LEU A 182 11.88 -2.64 -9.13
C LEU A 182 11.65 -2.06 -7.74
N GLU A 183 12.48 -1.10 -7.33
CA GLU A 183 12.37 -0.43 -6.04
C GLU A 183 10.96 0.12 -5.77
N ASP A 184 10.57 0.21 -4.51
CA ASP A 184 9.26 0.67 -4.03
C ASP A 184 8.84 2.04 -4.61
N LYS A 185 9.77 2.93 -4.88
CA LYS A 185 9.56 4.26 -5.49
C LYS A 185 8.94 4.23 -6.89
N PHE A 186 9.01 3.09 -7.60
CA PHE A 186 8.45 2.89 -8.94
C PHE A 186 7.07 2.26 -8.94
N THR A 187 6.56 1.90 -7.76
CA THR A 187 5.21 1.37 -7.57
C THR A 187 4.26 2.49 -7.16
N ASN A 188 3.16 2.65 -7.89
CA ASN A 188 2.12 3.60 -7.52
C ASN A 188 1.12 2.93 -6.56
N ILE A 189 0.87 3.54 -5.42
CA ILE A 189 -0.11 3.07 -4.44
C ILE A 189 -1.28 4.04 -4.41
N THR A 190 -2.50 3.50 -4.58
CA THR A 190 -3.73 4.30 -4.58
C THR A 190 -4.77 3.72 -3.61
N ILE A 191 -5.65 4.56 -3.08
CA ILE A 191 -6.89 4.17 -2.39
C ILE A 191 -8.04 4.62 -3.29
N ASP A 192 -8.86 3.68 -3.77
CA ASP A 192 -9.96 3.93 -4.72
C ASP A 192 -9.53 4.81 -5.93
N GLY A 193 -8.33 4.53 -6.46
CA GLY A 193 -7.74 5.26 -7.58
C GLY A 193 -7.04 6.57 -7.24
N ILE A 194 -7.11 7.04 -5.99
CA ILE A 194 -6.45 8.25 -5.51
C ILE A 194 -5.07 7.92 -4.96
N LYS A 195 -4.03 8.57 -5.45
CA LYS A 195 -2.65 8.33 -5.05
C LYS A 195 -2.43 8.67 -3.57
N ILE A 196 -1.78 7.76 -2.84
CA ILE A 196 -1.25 8.04 -1.51
C ILE A 196 0.10 8.73 -1.69
N PRO A 197 0.31 9.92 -1.09
CA PRO A 197 1.60 10.55 -1.12
C PRO A 197 2.66 9.72 -0.41
N PRO A 198 3.94 9.83 -0.80
CA PRO A 198 5.04 9.15 -0.13
C PRO A 198 5.11 9.47 1.35
N THR A 199 5.34 8.45 2.16
CA THR A 199 5.59 8.57 3.60
C THR A 199 7.06 8.41 3.96
N ASP A 200 7.86 8.00 2.98
CA ASP A 200 9.30 7.81 3.14
C ASP A 200 10.03 9.16 3.16
N GLU A 201 11.06 9.24 3.98
CA GLU A 201 11.84 10.45 4.21
C GLU A 201 12.78 10.77 3.04
N THR A 202 13.31 9.73 2.43
CA THR A 202 14.37 9.86 1.40
C THR A 202 13.93 9.43 0.02
N SER A 203 12.87 8.63 -0.10
CA SER A 203 12.36 8.08 -1.35
C SER A 203 10.92 8.48 -1.65
N ARG A 204 10.35 7.92 -2.71
CA ARG A 204 8.93 8.05 -3.05
C ARG A 204 8.10 6.84 -2.58
N GLY A 205 8.66 6.02 -1.71
CA GLY A 205 7.97 4.86 -1.17
C GLY A 205 6.85 5.22 -0.22
N VAL A 206 5.84 4.36 -0.16
CA VAL A 206 4.71 4.48 0.75
C VAL A 206 4.81 3.39 1.81
N ASP A 207 4.76 3.79 3.08
CA ASP A 207 4.67 2.86 4.20
C ASP A 207 3.22 2.36 4.35
N LEU A 208 2.95 1.18 3.83
CA LEU A 208 1.65 0.54 3.85
C LEU A 208 1.27 -0.02 5.22
N SER A 209 2.20 -0.07 6.17
CA SER A 209 1.90 -0.48 7.53
C SER A 209 0.99 0.51 8.27
N THR A 210 0.86 1.75 7.75
CA THR A 210 -0.09 2.75 8.28
C THR A 210 -1.55 2.43 7.98
N LEU A 211 -1.82 1.51 7.04
CA LEU A 211 -3.16 1.17 6.58
C LEU A 211 -3.60 -0.17 7.14
N SER A 212 -4.67 -0.16 7.93
CA SER A 212 -5.28 -1.37 8.48
C SER A 212 -6.00 -2.17 7.40
N GLN A 213 -5.85 -3.49 7.43
CA GLN A 213 -6.64 -4.40 6.59
C GLN A 213 -8.15 -4.27 6.82
N SER A 214 -8.58 -3.87 8.01
CA SER A 214 -9.99 -3.75 8.36
C SER A 214 -10.76 -2.76 7.49
N THR A 215 -10.06 -1.80 6.86
CA THR A 215 -10.64 -0.80 5.96
C THR A 215 -10.78 -1.28 4.52
N LEU A 216 -10.13 -2.39 4.16
CA LEU A 216 -10.04 -2.86 2.78
C LEU A 216 -11.15 -3.86 2.43
N ALA A 217 -11.76 -3.68 1.27
CA ALA A 217 -12.63 -4.64 0.59
C ALA A 217 -11.88 -5.48 -0.44
N GLY A 218 -10.72 -5.02 -0.90
CA GLY A 218 -9.92 -5.73 -1.87
C GLY A 218 -8.63 -5.02 -2.22
N ILE A 219 -7.81 -5.71 -3.00
CA ILE A 219 -6.56 -5.18 -3.54
C ILE A 219 -6.52 -5.52 -5.02
N GLU A 220 -6.27 -4.51 -5.85
CA GLU A 220 -6.11 -4.65 -7.29
C GLU A 220 -4.67 -4.30 -7.68
N LEU A 221 -3.99 -5.24 -8.30
CA LEU A 221 -2.64 -5.05 -8.81
C LEU A 221 -2.65 -4.95 -10.32
N TYR A 222 -2.44 -3.75 -10.85
CA TYR A 222 -2.32 -3.46 -12.27
C TYR A 222 -0.86 -3.62 -12.71
N LYS A 223 -0.59 -4.64 -13.52
CA LYS A 223 0.76 -4.93 -14.06
C LYS A 223 1.02 -4.22 -15.39
N ALA A 224 -0.02 -3.80 -16.09
CA ALA A 224 0.08 -3.01 -17.31
C ALA A 224 -0.51 -1.62 -17.06
N ILE A 225 0.20 -0.59 -17.51
CA ILE A 225 -0.23 0.81 -17.38
C ILE A 225 -1.11 1.13 -18.58
N THR A 226 -2.33 1.59 -18.31
CA THR A 226 -3.22 2.18 -19.31
C THR A 226 -3.06 3.70 -19.32
N PRO A 227 -3.43 4.40 -20.41
CA PRO A 227 -3.25 5.84 -20.54
C PRO A 227 -3.94 6.69 -19.46
N ASP A 228 -4.93 6.15 -18.75
CA ASP A 228 -5.63 6.79 -17.63
C ASP A 228 -4.89 6.67 -16.28
N LYS A 229 -3.82 5.90 -16.23
CA LYS A 229 -2.98 5.75 -15.03
C LYS A 229 -1.80 6.72 -15.04
N ASP A 230 -1.23 6.97 -13.86
CA ASP A 230 -0.05 7.83 -13.75
C ASP A 230 1.16 7.19 -14.41
N GLY A 231 1.84 7.93 -15.30
CA GLY A 231 2.97 7.44 -16.09
C GLY A 231 4.26 7.19 -15.28
N ASP A 232 4.31 7.59 -14.01
CA ASP A 232 5.43 7.35 -13.09
C ASP A 232 5.39 5.96 -12.42
N ALA A 233 4.33 5.18 -12.65
CA ALA A 233 4.14 3.83 -12.12
C ALA A 233 4.86 2.75 -12.96
N LEU A 234 6.18 2.83 -13.11
CA LEU A 234 6.95 1.93 -14.00
C LEU A 234 6.84 0.45 -13.61
N ALA A 235 6.79 0.15 -12.32
CA ALA A 235 6.59 -1.21 -11.81
C ALA A 235 5.13 -1.67 -11.92
N GLY A 236 4.18 -0.75 -11.81
CA GLY A 236 2.75 -0.99 -11.81
C GLY A 236 2.01 -0.16 -10.78
N THR A 237 0.70 -0.37 -10.69
CA THR A 237 -0.16 0.32 -9.72
C THR A 237 -0.85 -0.69 -8.81
N ILE A 238 -0.83 -0.44 -7.52
CA ILE A 238 -1.60 -1.18 -6.51
C ILE A 238 -2.73 -0.27 -6.03
N ASN A 239 -3.96 -0.70 -6.27
CA ASN A 239 -5.15 0.01 -5.81
C ASN A 239 -5.76 -0.72 -4.61
N LEU A 240 -5.84 -0.04 -3.50
CA LEU A 240 -6.50 -0.48 -2.28
C LEU A 240 -7.96 -0.07 -2.36
N VAL A 241 -8.85 -1.05 -2.45
CA VAL A 241 -10.29 -0.79 -2.57
C VAL A 241 -10.89 -0.73 -1.18
N THR A 242 -11.60 0.36 -0.86
CA THR A 242 -12.27 0.52 0.44
C THR A 242 -13.62 -0.18 0.46
N LYS A 243 -14.10 -0.49 1.67
CA LYS A 243 -15.41 -1.14 1.87
C LYS A 243 -16.53 -0.20 1.49
N LYS A 244 -17.50 -0.71 0.71
CA LYS A 244 -18.75 -0.01 0.41
C LYS A 244 -19.79 -0.25 1.50
N ALA A 245 -20.79 0.63 1.58
CA ALA A 245 -21.91 0.46 2.49
C ALA A 245 -22.74 -0.78 2.08
N PRO A 246 -22.98 -1.73 3.00
CA PRO A 246 -23.82 -2.88 2.74
C PRO A 246 -25.30 -2.49 2.66
N ILE A 247 -26.11 -3.30 1.96
CA ILE A 247 -27.55 -3.07 1.85
C ILE A 247 -28.23 -3.22 3.21
N ALA A 248 -27.89 -4.26 3.97
CA ALA A 248 -28.38 -4.47 5.33
C ALA A 248 -27.39 -3.87 6.34
N ARG A 249 -27.93 -3.30 7.43
CA ARG A 249 -27.09 -2.81 8.54
C ARG A 249 -26.10 -3.88 8.98
N LYS A 250 -24.82 -3.52 9.03
CA LYS A 250 -23.72 -4.37 9.49
C LYS A 250 -22.92 -3.62 10.55
N VAL A 251 -22.83 -4.23 11.72
CA VAL A 251 -21.92 -3.80 12.79
C VAL A 251 -20.94 -4.94 13.04
N LYS A 252 -19.66 -4.65 13.02
CA LYS A 252 -18.61 -5.64 13.28
C LYS A 252 -17.60 -5.05 14.26
N VAL A 253 -17.29 -5.79 15.31
CA VAL A 253 -16.25 -5.45 16.28
C VAL A 253 -15.28 -6.62 16.32
N ASP A 254 -14.03 -6.37 16.03
CA ASP A 254 -12.95 -7.35 16.13
C ASP A 254 -11.96 -6.88 17.20
N PHE A 255 -11.67 -7.75 18.15
CA PHE A 255 -10.66 -7.52 19.18
C PHE A 255 -9.69 -8.70 19.21
N LYS A 256 -8.38 -8.40 19.16
CA LYS A 256 -7.31 -9.38 19.26
C LYS A 256 -6.32 -8.97 20.34
N GLY A 257 -6.11 -9.83 21.32
CA GLY A 257 -4.98 -9.75 22.25
C GLY A 257 -3.78 -10.52 21.68
N ILE A 258 -2.57 -10.05 21.93
CA ILE A 258 -1.35 -10.61 21.33
C ILE A 258 -0.28 -10.73 22.41
N TYR A 259 0.46 -11.83 22.39
CA TYR A 259 1.61 -12.06 23.25
C TYR A 259 2.91 -12.00 22.45
N ASN A 260 3.90 -11.27 22.98
CA ASN A 260 5.26 -11.23 22.42
C ASN A 260 6.18 -12.04 23.32
N ASP A 261 6.74 -13.13 22.77
CA ASP A 261 7.59 -14.03 23.55
C ASP A 261 8.98 -13.45 23.84
N LEU A 262 9.54 -12.66 22.93
CA LEU A 262 10.84 -12.01 23.15
C LEU A 262 10.81 -11.08 24.37
N MET A 263 9.77 -10.22 24.44
CA MET A 263 9.62 -9.25 25.52
C MET A 263 8.78 -9.77 26.71
N LYS A 264 8.31 -11.03 26.65
CA LYS A 264 7.44 -11.66 27.68
C LYS A 264 6.25 -10.79 28.07
N SER A 265 5.62 -10.15 27.07
CA SER A 265 4.57 -9.16 27.28
C SER A 265 3.31 -9.46 26.51
N ALA A 266 2.15 -9.30 27.16
CA ALA A 266 0.81 -9.32 26.56
C ALA A 266 0.22 -7.92 26.36
N ASP A 267 1.00 -6.85 26.57
CA ASP A 267 0.57 -5.46 26.43
C ASP A 267 0.48 -5.04 24.95
N GLN A 268 -0.29 -5.82 24.19
CA GLN A 268 -0.53 -5.63 22.77
C GLN A 268 -1.98 -5.93 22.44
N TYR A 269 -2.56 -5.13 21.56
CA TYR A 269 -3.94 -5.30 21.12
C TYR A 269 -4.16 -4.79 19.71
N ASP A 270 -5.23 -5.27 19.10
CA ASP A 270 -5.77 -4.78 17.84
C ASP A 270 -7.30 -4.75 17.98
N LEU A 271 -7.88 -3.55 17.89
CA LEU A 271 -9.31 -3.30 17.97
C LEU A 271 -9.76 -2.65 16.67
N SER A 272 -10.78 -3.22 16.03
CA SER A 272 -11.47 -2.55 14.94
C SER A 272 -12.97 -2.57 15.12
N VAL A 273 -13.60 -1.45 14.76
CA VAL A 273 -15.06 -1.26 14.79
C VAL A 273 -15.49 -0.81 13.41
N GLN A 274 -16.48 -1.48 12.85
CA GLN A 274 -17.05 -1.19 11.56
C GLN A 274 -18.55 -1.02 11.69
N TYR A 275 -19.07 0.00 11.02
CA TYR A 275 -20.49 0.25 10.86
C TYR A 275 -20.78 0.53 9.40
N GLY A 276 -21.81 -0.11 8.86
CA GLY A 276 -22.28 0.13 7.51
C GLY A 276 -23.78 -0.02 7.39
N GLU A 277 -24.44 0.88 6.66
CA GLU A 277 -25.89 0.87 6.43
C GLU A 277 -26.24 1.72 5.21
N ARG A 278 -27.36 1.39 4.56
CA ARG A 278 -27.97 2.23 3.52
C ARG A 278 -29.28 2.84 4.00
N PHE A 279 -29.46 4.12 3.67
CA PHE A 279 -30.61 4.96 4.03
C PHE A 279 -31.34 5.42 2.76
N ILE A 280 -32.55 5.98 2.94
CA ILE A 280 -33.34 6.62 1.89
C ILE A 280 -33.52 5.65 0.70
N ASN A 281 -34.17 4.51 0.97
CA ASN A 281 -34.42 3.47 -0.06
C ASN A 281 -33.14 3.05 -0.83
N ASN A 282 -32.05 2.82 -0.11
CA ASN A 282 -30.76 2.43 -0.64
C ASN A 282 -30.02 3.50 -1.50
N ILE A 283 -30.47 4.75 -1.47
CA ILE A 283 -29.82 5.83 -2.20
C ILE A 283 -28.51 6.25 -1.52
N LEU A 284 -28.53 6.46 -0.19
CA LEU A 284 -27.38 6.91 0.59
C LEU A 284 -26.77 5.75 1.37
N GLY A 285 -25.55 5.39 1.05
CA GLY A 285 -24.73 4.46 1.80
C GLY A 285 -23.77 5.18 2.76
N VAL A 286 -23.63 4.67 3.97
CA VAL A 286 -22.68 5.13 4.97
C VAL A 286 -21.86 3.93 5.44
N GLN A 287 -20.53 4.03 5.34
CA GLN A 287 -19.59 3.05 5.85
C GLN A 287 -18.53 3.76 6.69
N MET A 288 -18.40 3.31 7.94
CA MET A 288 -17.39 3.82 8.88
C MET A 288 -16.53 2.67 9.38
N THR A 289 -15.24 2.92 9.51
CA THR A 289 -14.30 1.97 10.11
C THR A 289 -13.34 2.73 11.00
N GLY A 290 -13.20 2.31 12.25
CA GLY A 290 -12.19 2.80 13.18
C GLY A 290 -11.30 1.63 13.62
N ASN A 291 -10.01 1.86 13.76
CA ASN A 291 -9.08 0.88 14.30
C ASN A 291 -8.06 1.52 15.23
N MET A 292 -7.65 0.76 16.23
CA MET A 292 -6.57 1.10 17.16
C MET A 292 -5.71 -0.13 17.39
N GLU A 293 -4.41 0.05 17.32
CA GLU A 293 -3.45 -1.04 17.48
C GLU A 293 -2.27 -0.60 18.35
N LYS A 294 -1.81 -1.51 19.21
CA LYS A 294 -0.53 -1.43 19.90
C LYS A 294 0.25 -2.71 19.67
N ARG A 295 1.47 -2.59 19.16
CA ARG A 295 2.37 -3.72 18.85
C ARG A 295 3.75 -3.48 19.44
N ILE A 296 4.31 -4.53 20.00
CA ILE A 296 5.73 -4.61 20.34
C ILE A 296 6.44 -5.18 19.11
N ARG A 297 7.41 -4.44 18.58
CA ARG A 297 8.20 -4.78 17.40
C ARG A 297 9.68 -4.92 17.71
N SER A 298 9.97 -5.13 18.99
CA SER A 298 11.33 -5.41 19.44
C SER A 298 11.89 -6.63 18.73
N ASN A 299 13.16 -6.56 18.37
CA ASN A 299 13.83 -7.62 17.61
C ASN A 299 15.33 -7.64 17.87
N GLU A 300 15.93 -8.78 17.66
CA GLU A 300 17.37 -8.98 17.64
C GLU A 300 17.83 -9.21 16.20
N ARG A 301 18.99 -8.67 15.86
CA ARG A 301 19.60 -8.85 14.55
C ARG A 301 21.10 -9.10 14.69
N ILE A 302 21.61 -9.97 13.85
CA ILE A 302 23.04 -10.20 13.67
C ILE A 302 23.38 -9.81 12.24
N THR A 303 24.35 -8.92 12.08
CA THR A 303 24.91 -8.54 10.79
C THR A 303 26.36 -9.00 10.74
N LEU A 304 26.76 -9.62 9.62
CA LEU A 304 28.10 -10.09 9.36
C LEU A 304 28.52 -9.61 7.98
N ASP A 305 29.54 -8.79 7.94
CA ASP A 305 30.18 -8.40 6.70
C ASP A 305 31.46 -9.20 6.52
N TYR A 306 31.60 -9.80 5.33
CA TYR A 306 32.74 -10.60 4.97
C TYR A 306 33.53 -9.90 3.88
N ASN A 307 34.85 -9.84 4.04
CA ASN A 307 35.76 -9.33 3.05
C ASN A 307 36.77 -10.40 2.62
N GLN A 308 37.37 -10.22 1.43
CA GLN A 308 38.40 -11.10 0.93
C GLN A 308 39.77 -10.46 1.16
N ASN A 309 40.67 -11.19 1.82
CA ASN A 309 42.03 -10.68 2.02
C ASN A 309 42.85 -10.83 0.73
N PRO A 310 43.22 -9.75 0.06
CA PRO A 310 43.97 -9.81 -1.21
C PRO A 310 45.44 -10.24 -1.06
N THR A 311 45.96 -10.26 0.18
CA THR A 311 47.37 -10.55 0.42
C THR A 311 47.65 -11.98 0.93
N GLN A 312 46.59 -12.75 1.25
CA GLN A 312 46.74 -14.12 1.67
C GLN A 312 45.92 -15.03 0.75
N SER A 313 46.62 -15.68 -0.19
CA SER A 313 45.99 -16.53 -1.21
C SER A 313 45.25 -17.77 -0.64
N ASP A 314 45.52 -18.16 0.58
CA ASP A 314 44.98 -19.38 1.22
C ASP A 314 43.89 -19.05 2.27
N ALA A 315 43.71 -17.80 2.67
CA ALA A 315 42.69 -17.39 3.59
C ALA A 315 41.47 -16.90 2.80
N GLY A 316 40.45 -17.68 2.71
CA GLY A 316 39.20 -17.31 2.05
C GLY A 316 38.63 -15.97 2.52
N TYR A 317 37.39 -15.92 2.93
CA TYR A 317 36.75 -14.74 3.48
C TYR A 317 37.09 -14.58 4.96
N PHE A 318 37.24 -13.34 5.42
CA PHE A 318 37.30 -12.97 6.84
C PHE A 318 36.13 -12.05 7.17
N ILE A 319 35.78 -12.00 8.44
CA ILE A 319 34.75 -11.10 8.95
C ILE A 319 35.37 -9.70 9.04
N ASP A 320 34.75 -8.73 8.37
CA ASP A 320 35.13 -7.31 8.46
C ASP A 320 34.45 -6.68 9.65
N ASP A 321 33.12 -6.80 9.72
CA ASP A 321 32.30 -6.35 10.82
C ASP A 321 31.39 -7.46 11.33
N PHE A 322 31.25 -7.58 12.65
CA PHE A 322 30.30 -8.43 13.33
C PHE A 322 29.46 -7.60 14.28
N ILE A 323 28.20 -7.33 13.89
CA ILE A 323 27.33 -6.42 14.60
C ILE A 323 26.19 -7.21 15.24
N LEU A 324 26.03 -7.02 16.57
CA LEU A 324 24.90 -7.49 17.35
C LEU A 324 23.98 -6.32 17.64
N GLU A 325 22.73 -6.41 17.23
CA GLU A 325 21.77 -5.34 17.37
C GLU A 325 20.56 -5.80 18.17
N PHE A 326 20.07 -4.96 19.02
CA PHE A 326 18.79 -5.09 19.70
C PHE A 326 17.97 -3.82 19.52
N THR A 327 16.74 -3.98 19.06
CA THR A 327 15.77 -2.90 18.95
C THR A 327 14.62 -3.15 19.92
N ASP A 328 14.36 -2.22 20.82
CA ASP A 328 13.12 -2.19 21.60
C ASP A 328 12.16 -1.18 20.97
N GLU A 329 11.08 -1.67 20.39
CA GLU A 329 10.17 -0.83 19.61
C GLU A 329 8.71 -1.08 19.97
N ILE A 330 7.99 0.01 20.28
CA ILE A 330 6.54 0.03 20.44
C ILE A 330 5.94 0.84 19.28
N ARG A 331 5.01 0.22 18.56
CA ARG A 331 4.20 0.89 17.52
C ARG A 331 2.77 1.03 17.98
N LYS A 332 2.22 2.25 17.87
CA LYS A 332 0.81 2.54 18.08
C LYS A 332 0.23 3.05 16.77
N ARG A 333 -0.91 2.49 16.35
CA ARG A 333 -1.59 2.88 15.12
C ARG A 333 -3.03 3.22 15.41
N ASP A 334 -3.49 4.31 14.81
CA ASP A 334 -4.87 4.72 14.81
C ASP A 334 -5.30 4.94 13.37
N GLY A 335 -6.47 4.47 13.01
CA GLY A 335 -7.04 4.67 11.69
C GLY A 335 -8.53 4.95 11.75
N PHE A 336 -8.97 5.74 10.80
CA PHE A 336 -10.39 6.02 10.61
C PHE A 336 -10.70 6.15 9.13
N SER A 337 -11.80 5.56 8.70
CA SER A 337 -12.33 5.78 7.35
C SER A 337 -13.83 6.07 7.40
N LEU A 338 -14.25 7.00 6.55
CA LEU A 338 -15.66 7.35 6.30
C LEU A 338 -15.90 7.34 4.80
N LEU A 339 -16.77 6.46 4.35
CA LEU A 339 -17.30 6.46 3.00
C LEU A 339 -18.79 6.85 3.05
N LEU A 340 -19.15 7.83 2.23
CA LEU A 340 -20.53 8.11 1.87
C LEU A 340 -20.66 7.82 0.37
N ASP A 341 -21.61 6.99 -0.01
CA ASP A 341 -21.90 6.71 -1.42
C ASP A 341 -23.37 6.98 -1.74
N ILE A 342 -23.61 7.64 -2.86
CA ILE A 342 -24.94 8.00 -3.34
C ILE A 342 -25.14 7.32 -4.69
N ASN A 343 -26.15 6.47 -4.78
CA ASN A 343 -26.61 5.91 -6.05
C ASN A 343 -27.40 7.00 -6.81
N THR A 344 -26.99 7.29 -8.04
CA THR A 344 -27.63 8.33 -8.87
C THR A 344 -28.66 7.74 -9.81
N PRO A 345 -29.68 8.52 -10.27
CA PRO A 345 -30.76 8.00 -11.13
C PRO A 345 -30.31 7.46 -12.50
N ASP A 346 -29.11 7.84 -12.93
CA ASP A 346 -28.46 7.37 -14.16
C ASP A 346 -27.73 6.02 -14.00
N GLU A 347 -28.05 5.28 -12.93
CA GLU A 347 -27.37 4.03 -12.52
C GLU A 347 -25.86 4.25 -12.24
N GLY A 348 -25.50 5.47 -11.94
CA GLY A 348 -24.17 5.85 -11.52
C GLY A 348 -24.02 5.94 -10.01
N SER A 349 -22.88 6.43 -9.56
CA SER A 349 -22.63 6.68 -8.14
C SER A 349 -21.75 7.91 -7.93
N ILE A 350 -21.99 8.60 -6.82
CA ILE A 350 -21.10 9.64 -6.30
C ILE A 350 -20.59 9.15 -4.95
N ARG A 351 -19.28 9.18 -4.74
CA ARG A 351 -18.64 8.71 -3.52
C ARG A 351 -17.81 9.81 -2.89
N PHE A 352 -17.99 9.99 -1.60
CA PHE A 352 -17.14 10.82 -0.77
C PHE A 352 -16.37 9.90 0.18
N ASN A 353 -15.06 9.81 0.00
CA ASN A 353 -14.21 8.90 0.74
C ASN A 353 -13.16 9.68 1.54
N ASN A 354 -13.04 9.37 2.83
CA ASN A 354 -12.03 9.92 3.72
C ASN A 354 -11.33 8.77 4.43
N VAL A 355 -10.00 8.78 4.37
CA VAL A 355 -9.15 7.81 5.07
C VAL A 355 -8.08 8.57 5.84
N PHE A 356 -7.99 8.28 7.11
CA PHE A 356 -6.95 8.78 8.01
C PHE A 356 -6.20 7.60 8.61
N GLY A 357 -4.87 7.71 8.67
CA GLY A 357 -4.00 6.78 9.35
C GLY A 357 -2.91 7.53 10.11
N ARG A 358 -2.58 7.05 11.31
CA ARG A 358 -1.46 7.55 12.12
C ARG A 358 -0.69 6.37 12.68
N THR A 359 0.62 6.42 12.58
CA THR A 359 1.55 5.50 13.23
C THR A 359 2.52 6.29 14.08
N LYS A 360 2.60 5.96 15.35
CA LYS A 360 3.68 6.39 16.24
C LYS A 360 4.61 5.24 16.48
N ARG A 361 5.90 5.49 16.34
CA ARG A 361 6.99 4.56 16.60
C ARG A 361 7.88 5.18 17.67
N ASP A 362 8.08 4.41 18.71
CA ASP A 362 8.90 4.76 19.85
C ASP A 362 9.92 3.63 20.00
N TYR A 363 11.20 3.90 19.75
CA TYR A 363 12.19 2.86 19.75
C TYR A 363 13.55 3.28 20.29
N PHE A 364 14.16 2.34 20.96
CA PHE A 364 15.54 2.34 21.37
C PHE A 364 16.31 1.28 20.59
N TRP A 365 17.43 1.67 20.03
CA TRP A 365 18.29 0.77 19.28
C TRP A 365 19.67 0.74 19.92
N TYR A 366 20.16 -0.47 20.12
CA TYR A 366 21.48 -0.73 20.69
C TYR A 366 22.25 -1.59 19.69
N SER A 367 23.53 -1.24 19.45
CA SER A 367 24.41 -2.11 18.71
C SER A 367 25.73 -2.33 19.44
N ARG A 368 26.33 -3.47 19.17
CA ARG A 368 27.72 -3.78 19.47
C ARG A 368 28.37 -4.23 18.19
N ASP A 369 29.38 -3.49 17.77
CA ASP A 369 30.18 -3.80 16.60
C ASP A 369 31.54 -4.28 17.03
N TYR A 370 31.91 -5.48 16.56
CA TYR A 370 33.20 -6.12 16.81
C TYR A 370 33.99 -6.12 15.52
N PRO A 371 34.88 -5.12 15.33
CA PRO A 371 35.68 -5.04 14.12
C PRO A 371 36.76 -6.12 14.12
N SER A 372 37.04 -6.68 12.96
CA SER A 372 38.19 -7.52 12.78
C SER A 372 39.37 -6.74 12.19
N ASN A 373 40.59 -7.09 12.62
CA ASN A 373 41.81 -6.51 12.06
C ASN A 373 42.17 -7.14 10.71
N GLY A 374 41.28 -7.06 9.75
CA GLY A 374 41.46 -7.65 8.41
C GLY A 374 42.49 -7.00 7.49
N GLY A 375 43.46 -6.30 8.02
CA GLY A 375 44.60 -5.78 7.24
C GLY A 375 44.63 -4.27 7.05
N GLY A 376 43.86 -3.51 7.77
CA GLY A 376 43.96 -2.05 7.87
C GLY A 376 44.46 -1.59 9.23
N ASP A 377 44.74 -0.31 9.36
CA ASP A 377 45.18 0.42 10.54
C ASP A 377 44.10 0.47 11.65
N GLN A 378 43.23 -0.49 11.68
CA GLN A 378 42.10 -0.58 12.60
C GLN A 378 42.62 -1.07 13.96
N SER A 379 42.68 -0.16 14.87
CA SER A 379 42.83 -0.42 16.28
C SER A 379 41.63 -1.25 16.74
N GLY A 380 41.72 -2.54 16.97
CA GLY A 380 40.59 -3.41 17.39
C GLY A 380 39.76 -2.83 18.52
N ASN A 381 38.96 -1.83 18.21
CA ASN A 381 38.14 -1.06 19.12
C ASN A 381 36.67 -1.42 18.90
N PRO A 382 36.06 -2.23 19.76
CA PRO A 382 34.60 -2.40 19.73
C PRO A 382 33.86 -1.09 19.84
N GLU A 383 32.75 -1.03 19.13
CA GLU A 383 31.91 0.16 19.04
C GLU A 383 30.53 -0.17 19.61
N TYR A 384 29.93 0.81 20.26
CA TYR A 384 28.64 0.69 20.89
C TYR A 384 27.79 1.87 20.51
N ASP A 385 26.69 1.62 19.79
CA ASP A 385 25.73 2.64 19.46
C ASP A 385 24.48 2.53 20.32
N TYR A 386 23.94 3.67 20.63
CA TYR A 386 22.64 3.82 21.26
C TYR A 386 21.84 4.90 20.55
N ARG A 387 20.61 4.58 20.18
CA ARG A 387 19.73 5.54 19.53
C ARG A 387 18.37 5.53 20.17
N ASP A 388 17.90 6.72 20.54
CA ASP A 388 16.58 7.00 21.07
C ASP A 388 15.82 7.85 20.06
N ARG A 389 14.69 7.33 19.54
CA ARG A 389 13.97 7.96 18.46
C ARG A 389 12.46 7.80 18.59
N GLU A 390 11.74 8.91 18.44
CA GLU A 390 10.30 8.93 18.25
C GLU A 390 9.97 9.39 16.84
N GLN A 391 9.17 8.60 16.12
CA GLN A 391 8.66 8.92 14.79
C GLN A 391 7.14 8.92 14.78
N GLU A 392 6.53 9.96 14.21
CA GLU A 392 5.12 10.00 13.92
C GLU A 392 4.89 10.11 12.40
N ILE A 393 4.13 9.18 11.84
CA ILE A 393 3.71 9.19 10.43
C ILE A 393 2.19 9.37 10.40
N LYS A 394 1.72 10.35 9.63
CA LYS A 394 0.30 10.60 9.39
C LYS A 394 0.01 10.55 7.90
N THR A 395 -1.13 9.96 7.54
CA THR A 395 -1.65 9.96 6.19
C THR A 395 -3.11 10.38 6.22
N PHE A 396 -3.49 11.27 5.33
CA PHE A 396 -4.87 11.68 5.14
C PHE A 396 -5.19 11.72 3.65
N SER A 397 -6.31 11.13 3.28
CA SER A 397 -6.83 11.19 1.91
C SER A 397 -8.32 11.49 1.95
N SER A 398 -8.73 12.52 1.21
CA SER A 398 -10.13 12.90 1.05
C SER A 398 -10.43 13.03 -0.43
N SER A 399 -11.51 12.43 -0.89
CA SER A 399 -11.92 12.51 -2.29
C SER A 399 -13.42 12.54 -2.46
N ILE A 400 -13.85 13.22 -3.51
CA ILE A 400 -15.18 13.07 -4.08
C ILE A 400 -15.00 12.65 -5.53
N HIS A 401 -15.65 11.58 -5.92
CA HIS A 401 -15.59 11.07 -7.30
C HIS A 401 -16.93 10.49 -7.71
N GLY A 402 -17.19 10.52 -8.99
CA GLY A 402 -18.41 10.00 -9.57
C GLY A 402 -18.15 9.20 -10.83
N ASP A 403 -18.97 8.17 -10.97
CA ASP A 403 -19.13 7.37 -12.19
C ASP A 403 -20.58 7.55 -12.63
N ASN A 404 -20.79 8.33 -13.67
CA ASN A 404 -22.11 8.77 -14.12
C ASN A 404 -22.30 8.48 -15.60
N LYS A 405 -23.55 8.44 -16.04
CA LYS A 405 -23.90 8.24 -17.44
C LYS A 405 -24.72 9.42 -17.96
N LEU A 406 -24.31 9.98 -19.07
CA LEU A 406 -25.02 11.04 -19.75
C LEU A 406 -25.06 10.76 -21.27
N PHE A 407 -26.25 10.59 -21.86
CA PHE A 407 -26.45 10.34 -23.30
C PHE A 407 -25.54 9.20 -23.85
N ASN A 408 -25.48 8.06 -23.18
CA ASN A 408 -24.63 6.91 -23.55
C ASN A 408 -23.11 7.19 -23.46
N PHE A 409 -22.71 8.26 -22.79
CA PHE A 409 -21.32 8.46 -22.40
C PHE A 409 -21.14 8.11 -20.92
N GLY A 410 -20.15 7.31 -20.62
CA GLY A 410 -19.63 7.16 -19.27
C GLY A 410 -18.83 8.40 -18.91
N ILE A 411 -19.08 8.97 -17.74
CA ILE A 411 -18.38 10.14 -17.20
C ILE A 411 -17.79 9.73 -15.87
N ASN A 412 -16.46 9.58 -15.83
CA ASN A 412 -15.72 9.33 -14.60
C ASN A 412 -14.94 10.59 -14.20
N TRP A 413 -15.27 11.16 -13.07
CA TRP A 413 -14.71 12.43 -12.60
C TRP A 413 -14.34 12.35 -11.12
N GLY A 414 -13.41 13.20 -10.71
CA GLY A 414 -13.09 13.29 -9.29
C GLY A 414 -12.19 14.44 -8.93
N LEU A 415 -12.31 14.82 -7.66
CA LEU A 415 -11.49 15.79 -6.97
C LEU A 415 -10.92 15.11 -5.72
N SER A 416 -9.63 15.26 -5.47
CA SER A 416 -9.01 14.68 -4.29
C SER A 416 -7.95 15.60 -3.67
N PHE A 417 -7.81 15.44 -2.37
CA PHE A 417 -6.72 15.97 -1.57
C PHE A 417 -6.11 14.83 -0.77
N SER A 418 -4.81 14.67 -0.83
CA SER A 418 -4.08 13.71 -0.01
C SER A 418 -2.84 14.34 0.57
N GLU A 419 -2.52 13.95 1.79
CA GLU A 419 -1.38 14.44 2.54
C GLU A 419 -0.72 13.29 3.30
N SER A 420 0.60 13.28 3.32
CA SER A 420 1.40 12.48 4.22
C SER A 420 2.40 13.36 4.97
N GLU A 421 2.59 13.07 6.24
CA GLU A 421 3.55 13.74 7.11
C GLU A 421 4.36 12.67 7.84
N SER A 422 5.69 12.82 7.87
CA SER A 422 6.58 12.04 8.72
C SER A 422 7.45 13.00 9.51
N ARG A 423 7.42 12.86 10.83
CA ARG A 423 8.14 13.70 11.75
C ARG A 423 8.91 12.88 12.76
N HIS A 424 10.20 13.19 12.94
CA HIS A 424 10.94 12.77 14.12
C HIS A 424 10.84 13.87 15.16
N THR A 425 10.14 13.59 16.26
CA THR A 425 10.00 14.52 17.39
C THR A 425 11.36 14.70 18.05
N PHE A 426 12.07 13.58 18.23
CA PHE A 426 13.47 13.55 18.57
C PHE A 426 14.14 12.34 17.92
N ASP A 427 15.45 12.43 17.73
CA ASP A 427 16.30 11.37 17.19
C ASP A 427 17.72 11.66 17.68
N TYR A 428 18.08 11.01 18.77
CA TYR A 428 19.40 11.12 19.40
C TYR A 428 20.16 9.82 19.21
N GLU A 429 21.44 9.94 18.88
CA GLU A 429 22.34 8.80 18.73
C GLU A 429 23.65 9.11 19.44
N ALA A 430 24.08 8.22 20.30
CA ALA A 430 25.32 8.31 21.03
C ALA A 430 26.21 7.12 20.66
N TYR A 431 27.43 7.42 20.26
CA TYR A 431 28.41 6.47 19.80
C TYR A 431 29.58 6.39 20.76
N PHE A 432 29.88 5.20 21.24
CA PHE A 432 30.95 4.90 22.18
C PHE A 432 31.97 3.98 21.53
N VAL A 433 33.22 4.13 21.92
CA VAL A 433 34.34 3.31 21.48
C VAL A 433 35.10 2.77 22.69
N GLU A 434 35.36 1.47 22.71
CA GLU A 434 36.22 0.82 23.69
C GLU A 434 37.65 0.71 23.14
N PRO A 435 38.60 1.59 23.61
CA PRO A 435 39.96 1.54 23.11
C PRO A 435 40.65 0.21 23.45
N ASN A 436 41.29 -0.40 22.47
CA ASN A 436 41.99 -1.69 22.60
C ASN A 436 41.11 -2.81 23.15
N GLY A 437 39.82 -2.76 22.94
CA GLY A 437 38.84 -3.75 23.43
C GLY A 437 38.90 -5.12 22.73
N MET A 438 39.78 -5.31 21.76
CA MET A 438 40.06 -6.61 21.11
C MET A 438 41.46 -7.08 21.48
N ASN A 439 41.60 -8.06 22.36
CA ASN A 439 42.89 -8.52 22.85
C ASN A 439 43.02 -10.06 22.90
N PRO A 440 44.10 -10.67 22.37
CA PRO A 440 44.97 -10.12 21.34
C PRO A 440 44.20 -9.90 20.04
N SER A 441 44.60 -8.89 19.30
CA SER A 441 43.93 -8.59 18.02
C SER A 441 43.91 -9.79 17.07
N PRO A 442 42.74 -10.27 16.67
CA PRO A 442 42.65 -11.40 15.74
C PRO A 442 43.21 -11.00 14.38
N LYS A 443 44.12 -11.83 13.84
CA LYS A 443 44.74 -11.50 12.56
C LYS A 443 43.76 -11.64 11.38
N VAL A 444 43.00 -12.70 11.34
CA VAL A 444 41.96 -12.98 10.36
C VAL A 444 40.99 -13.99 10.98
N GLN A 445 39.73 -13.68 11.02
CA GLN A 445 38.71 -14.58 11.54
C GLN A 445 37.56 -14.73 10.56
N SER A 446 37.20 -15.97 10.28
CA SER A 446 36.01 -16.32 9.47
C SER A 446 34.86 -16.86 10.32
N ASN A 447 35.09 -17.10 11.62
CA ASN A 447 34.11 -17.63 12.54
C ASN A 447 33.71 -16.58 13.58
N PRO A 448 32.42 -16.14 13.59
CA PRO A 448 31.94 -15.11 14.52
C PRO A 448 32.19 -15.44 16.00
N LYS A 449 32.03 -16.70 16.40
CA LYS A 449 32.26 -17.11 17.79
C LYS A 449 33.71 -16.85 18.23
N GLN A 450 34.66 -17.16 17.36
CA GLN A 450 36.08 -16.93 17.66
C GLN A 450 36.39 -15.43 17.72
N LEU A 451 35.72 -14.59 16.91
CA LEU A 451 35.90 -13.15 16.97
C LEU A 451 35.47 -12.59 18.34
N ILE A 452 34.31 -13.00 18.85
CA ILE A 452 33.81 -12.55 20.17
C ILE A 452 34.75 -12.97 21.29
N ASP A 453 35.40 -14.14 21.22
CA ASP A 453 36.33 -14.61 22.25
C ASP A 453 37.57 -13.71 22.46
N TYR A 454 37.88 -12.84 21.47
CA TYR A 454 38.94 -11.84 21.59
C TYR A 454 38.46 -10.52 22.20
N ALA A 455 37.15 -10.27 22.32
CA ALA A 455 36.62 -9.05 22.85
C ALA A 455 36.82 -8.97 24.38
N VAL A 456 37.38 -7.87 24.86
CA VAL A 456 37.60 -7.62 26.29
C VAL A 456 36.29 -7.32 26.98
N ASN A 457 35.40 -6.55 26.31
CA ASN A 457 34.10 -6.10 26.83
C ASN A 457 34.23 -5.30 28.16
N ASP A 458 35.26 -4.48 28.28
CA ASP A 458 35.42 -3.58 29.39
C ASP A 458 34.65 -2.27 29.12
N PHE A 459 33.37 -2.26 29.42
CA PHE A 459 32.52 -1.11 29.22
C PHE A 459 32.98 0.11 30.06
N SER A 460 33.77 -0.09 31.13
CA SER A 460 34.29 1.01 31.93
C SER A 460 35.38 1.81 31.19
N ALA A 461 36.02 1.19 30.20
CA ALA A 461 36.98 1.81 29.31
C ALA A 461 36.38 2.52 28.12
N ALA A 462 35.09 2.28 27.83
CA ALA A 462 34.42 2.88 26.69
C ALA A 462 34.27 4.40 26.84
N ASN A 463 34.59 5.12 25.78
CA ASN A 463 34.47 6.58 25.70
C ASN A 463 33.31 6.97 24.81
N LEU A 464 32.56 8.02 25.22
CA LEU A 464 31.63 8.67 24.32
C LEU A 464 32.44 9.42 23.25
N TYR A 465 32.26 8.99 21.99
CA TYR A 465 33.07 9.51 20.88
C TYR A 465 32.35 10.66 20.18
N TRP A 466 31.06 10.49 19.84
CA TRP A 466 30.21 11.55 19.30
C TRP A 466 28.74 11.37 19.67
N VAL A 467 27.98 12.46 19.50
CA VAL A 467 26.53 12.48 19.66
C VAL A 467 25.93 13.17 18.45
N TYR A 468 24.85 12.59 17.93
CA TYR A 468 24.01 13.20 16.92
C TYR A 468 22.64 13.55 17.48
N TYR A 469 22.09 14.65 17.00
CA TYR A 469 20.68 14.98 17.11
C TYR A 469 20.15 15.32 15.73
N ARG A 470 19.16 14.55 15.24
CA ARG A 470 18.68 14.60 13.86
C ARG A 470 17.18 14.83 13.76
N PRO A 471 16.67 16.03 14.12
CA PRO A 471 15.26 16.34 13.94
C PRO A 471 14.93 16.37 12.46
N GLN A 472 13.75 15.80 12.11
CA GLN A 472 13.31 15.74 10.75
C GLN A 472 11.81 15.98 10.65
N HIS A 473 11.38 16.70 9.60
CA HIS A 473 9.99 16.93 9.27
C HIS A 473 9.80 16.90 7.76
N ASN A 474 9.04 15.92 7.30
CA ASN A 474 8.71 15.74 5.90
C ASN A 474 7.21 15.83 5.72
N TYR A 475 6.77 16.49 4.66
CA TYR A 475 5.40 16.41 4.22
C TYR A 475 5.31 16.33 2.69
N ASP A 476 4.26 15.69 2.22
CA ASP A 476 3.91 15.59 0.81
C ASP A 476 2.40 15.78 0.68
N LYS A 477 1.97 16.77 -0.12
CA LYS A 477 0.57 17.13 -0.37
C LYS A 477 0.28 17.03 -1.84
N GLU A 478 -0.83 16.40 -2.18
CA GLU A 478 -1.26 16.27 -3.56
C GLU A 478 -2.74 16.64 -3.70
N ARG A 479 -3.04 17.50 -4.68
CA ARG A 479 -4.40 17.84 -5.09
C ARG A 479 -4.58 17.38 -6.53
N THR A 480 -5.62 16.64 -6.78
CA THR A 480 -5.87 16.07 -8.10
C THR A 480 -7.31 16.36 -8.54
N LEU A 481 -7.46 16.81 -9.77
CA LEU A 481 -8.74 16.90 -10.48
C LEU A 481 -8.62 16.04 -11.75
N TYR A 482 -9.63 15.20 -12.03
CA TYR A 482 -9.66 14.44 -13.28
C TYR A 482 -11.06 14.36 -13.85
N LEU A 483 -11.12 14.22 -15.18
CA LEU A 483 -12.33 13.96 -15.93
C LEU A 483 -12.00 13.01 -17.07
N ASN A 484 -12.70 11.88 -17.13
CA ASN A 484 -12.63 10.91 -18.22
C ASN A 484 -14.03 10.75 -18.81
N ILE A 485 -14.11 10.66 -20.10
CA ILE A 485 -15.34 10.40 -20.84
C ILE A 485 -15.09 9.17 -21.71
N ASP A 486 -15.97 8.20 -21.63
CA ASP A 486 -15.87 7.01 -22.44
C ASP A 486 -17.19 6.72 -23.15
N ARG A 487 -17.11 5.98 -24.24
CA ARG A 487 -18.26 5.51 -25.00
C ARG A 487 -17.96 4.16 -25.62
N GLN A 488 -18.86 3.22 -25.40
CA GLN A 488 -18.87 1.96 -26.14
C GLN A 488 -19.45 2.21 -27.54
N TYR A 489 -18.92 1.52 -28.53
CA TYR A 489 -19.43 1.53 -29.89
C TYR A 489 -19.46 0.10 -30.46
N SER A 490 -20.41 -0.10 -31.34
CA SER A 490 -20.50 -1.33 -32.15
C SER A 490 -20.94 -0.95 -33.55
N PHE A 491 -20.15 -1.28 -34.55
CA PHE A 491 -20.48 -1.06 -35.97
C PHE A 491 -21.16 -2.26 -36.61
N ALA A 492 -20.91 -3.44 -36.06
CA ALA A 492 -21.50 -4.70 -36.51
C ALA A 492 -21.43 -5.71 -35.36
N GLN A 493 -22.05 -6.87 -35.52
CA GLN A 493 -22.02 -7.94 -34.52
C GLN A 493 -20.59 -8.36 -34.12
N THR A 494 -19.65 -8.23 -35.04
CA THR A 494 -18.23 -8.66 -34.85
C THR A 494 -17.27 -7.54 -34.58
N PHE A 495 -17.66 -6.25 -34.66
CA PHE A 495 -16.78 -5.12 -34.46
C PHE A 495 -17.34 -4.16 -33.40
N SER A 496 -16.81 -4.28 -32.22
CA SER A 496 -17.16 -3.41 -31.08
C SER A 496 -15.91 -2.98 -30.32
N GLY A 497 -16.02 -1.89 -29.59
CA GLY A 497 -14.92 -1.37 -28.80
C GLY A 497 -15.38 -0.25 -27.86
N GLN A 498 -14.43 0.31 -27.15
CA GLN A 498 -14.63 1.45 -26.27
C GLN A 498 -13.66 2.56 -26.66
N PHE A 499 -14.16 3.76 -26.80
CA PHE A 499 -13.35 4.96 -26.92
C PHE A 499 -13.33 5.68 -25.58
N LYS A 500 -12.14 6.04 -25.08
CA LYS A 500 -11.97 6.76 -23.82
C LYS A 500 -11.08 7.98 -24.06
N PHE A 501 -11.52 9.14 -23.57
CA PHE A 501 -10.82 10.40 -23.63
C PHE A 501 -10.89 11.09 -22.26
N GLY A 502 -9.84 11.78 -21.84
CA GLY A 502 -9.86 12.46 -20.56
C GLY A 502 -8.62 13.28 -20.26
N GLY A 503 -8.59 13.84 -19.07
CA GLY A 503 -7.49 14.62 -18.57
C GLY A 503 -7.41 14.61 -17.05
N LYS A 504 -6.19 14.79 -16.54
CA LYS A 504 -5.88 14.89 -15.11
C LYS A 504 -5.01 16.11 -14.87
N TYR A 505 -5.39 16.91 -13.90
CA TYR A 505 -4.60 18.03 -13.39
C TYR A 505 -4.19 17.76 -11.96
N LYS A 506 -2.89 17.89 -11.69
CA LYS A 506 -2.29 17.56 -10.41
C LYS A 506 -1.37 18.66 -9.93
N ILE A 507 -1.55 19.05 -8.67
CA ILE A 507 -0.64 19.95 -7.95
C ILE A 507 -0.04 19.18 -6.80
N LYS A 508 1.28 19.25 -6.68
CA LYS A 508 2.03 18.55 -5.65
C LYS A 508 2.99 19.50 -4.95
N ASP A 509 2.92 19.51 -3.62
CA ASP A 509 3.83 20.23 -2.73
C ASP A 509 4.56 19.21 -1.85
N ARG A 510 5.88 19.23 -1.89
CA ARG A 510 6.72 18.37 -1.06
C ARG A 510 7.79 19.19 -0.36
N SER A 511 7.96 18.95 0.94
CA SER A 511 9.05 19.49 1.73
C SER A 511 9.73 18.38 2.53
N ASN A 512 11.04 18.45 2.59
CA ASN A 512 11.88 17.60 3.41
C ASN A 512 12.86 18.53 4.15
N VAL A 513 12.63 18.68 5.45
CA VAL A 513 13.50 19.48 6.32
C VAL A 513 14.19 18.51 7.26
N ARG A 514 15.48 18.38 7.10
CA ARG A 514 16.35 17.60 7.98
C ARG A 514 17.47 18.49 8.50
N SER A 515 17.67 18.46 9.79
CA SER A 515 18.83 19.08 10.43
C SER A 515 19.65 17.99 11.10
N GLU A 516 20.95 18.17 11.14
CA GLU A 516 21.85 17.29 11.85
C GLU A 516 22.76 18.16 12.72
N TYR A 517 22.71 17.92 13.99
CA TYR A 517 23.60 18.51 14.98
C TYR A 517 24.54 17.42 15.46
N PHE A 518 25.82 17.72 15.39
CA PHE A 518 26.87 16.78 15.67
C PHE A 518 27.87 17.41 16.64
N THR A 519 28.30 16.64 17.62
CA THR A 519 29.41 17.05 18.48
C THR A 519 30.45 15.94 18.58
N PRO A 520 31.66 16.16 18.02
CA PRO A 520 32.77 15.21 18.14
C PRO A 520 33.46 15.28 19.51
N TYR A 521 33.20 16.34 20.27
CA TYR A 521 33.83 16.56 21.56
C TYR A 521 32.76 16.86 22.61
N TYR A 522 32.12 15.81 23.08
CA TYR A 522 31.16 15.96 24.14
C TYR A 522 31.88 16.24 25.46
N LEU A 523 31.81 17.48 25.98
CA LEU A 523 32.46 17.94 27.20
C LEU A 523 31.55 17.74 28.43
N GLY A 524 31.32 16.51 28.83
CA GLY A 524 30.46 16.19 29.97
C GLY A 524 31.02 15.08 30.85
N LYS A 525 30.14 14.46 31.60
CA LYS A 525 30.51 13.42 32.56
C LYS A 525 31.15 12.19 31.86
N TRP A 526 30.71 11.85 30.64
CA TRP A 526 31.12 10.65 29.91
C TRP A 526 32.12 10.92 28.78
N GLN A 527 32.97 11.93 28.95
CA GLN A 527 33.81 12.44 27.88
C GLN A 527 35.25 12.03 27.96
N LYS A 528 35.79 11.78 26.73
CA LYS A 528 37.23 11.63 26.50
C LYS A 528 38.02 12.92 26.75
N TYR A 529 37.38 14.07 26.57
CA TYR A 529 38.05 15.38 26.64
C TYR A 529 37.48 16.27 27.74
N GLU A 530 38.31 17.09 28.32
CA GLU A 530 37.92 18.16 29.25
C GLU A 530 38.40 19.51 28.75
N LYS A 531 37.61 20.55 29.04
CA LYS A 531 38.02 21.92 28.78
C LYS A 531 38.59 22.52 30.06
N LEU A 532 39.88 22.91 30.02
CA LEU A 532 40.54 23.55 31.11
C LEU A 532 40.10 25.02 31.29
N PRO A 533 40.33 25.65 32.48
CA PRO A 533 39.97 27.04 32.72
C PRO A 533 40.57 28.03 31.72
N ASP A 534 41.73 27.71 31.14
CA ASP A 534 42.42 28.51 30.12
C ASP A 534 41.81 28.34 28.69
N GLY A 535 40.79 27.50 28.57
CA GLY A 535 40.13 27.22 27.30
C GLY A 535 40.74 26.08 26.49
N THR A 536 41.86 25.51 26.91
CA THR A 536 42.47 24.35 26.24
C THR A 536 41.66 23.10 26.44
N ILE A 537 41.64 22.22 25.42
CA ILE A 537 40.99 20.92 25.47
C ILE A 537 42.08 19.87 25.62
N ARG A 538 42.01 19.05 26.66
CA ARG A 538 42.89 17.90 26.84
C ARG A 538 42.11 16.60 26.97
N GLU A 539 42.78 15.49 26.68
CA GLU A 539 42.26 14.16 26.94
C GLU A 539 42.18 13.91 28.45
N LYS A 540 41.05 13.46 28.93
CA LYS A 540 40.86 13.05 30.31
C LYS A 540 41.60 11.77 30.58
N ASP A 541 42.12 11.65 31.81
CA ASP A 541 42.49 10.38 32.38
C ASP A 541 41.20 9.60 32.66
N PHE A 542 40.81 8.73 31.72
CA PHE A 542 39.53 8.06 31.76
C PHE A 542 39.59 6.86 32.69
N THR A 543 39.16 7.04 33.93
CA THR A 543 39.05 5.98 34.93
C THR A 543 37.61 5.52 35.15
N GLY A 544 36.71 5.78 34.25
CA GLY A 544 35.31 5.89 34.54
C GLY A 544 34.44 4.69 34.25
N LYS A 545 33.45 4.45 35.09
CA LYS A 545 32.31 3.55 34.93
C LYS A 545 31.14 4.19 34.18
N TYR A 546 31.41 5.11 33.29
CA TYR A 546 30.39 5.99 32.73
C TYR A 546 29.41 5.28 31.79
N PHE A 547 29.91 4.32 31.03
CA PHE A 547 29.05 3.53 30.14
C PHE A 547 28.13 2.60 30.94
N GLU A 548 28.61 1.95 31.98
CA GLU A 548 27.80 1.11 32.85
C GLU A 548 26.70 1.89 33.55
N GLU A 549 27.02 3.09 34.08
CA GLU A 549 26.04 3.97 34.70
C GLU A 549 24.94 4.42 33.74
N TRP A 550 25.28 4.59 32.49
CA TRP A 550 24.34 5.03 31.46
C TRP A 550 23.54 3.88 30.85
N TYR A 551 24.18 2.75 30.59
CA TYR A 551 23.58 1.57 30.02
C TYR A 551 22.57 0.88 30.95
N ASN A 552 22.78 0.98 32.25
CA ASN A 552 21.92 0.37 33.28
C ASN A 552 20.77 1.28 33.75
N LYS A 553 20.61 2.46 33.15
CA LYS A 553 19.49 3.38 33.39
C LYS A 553 18.39 3.19 32.36
#